data_343d68b33610e46c28680fb4be49bdf5
#
_entry.id   343d68b33610e46c28680fb4be49bdf5
#
_cell.length_a   1.000
_cell.length_b   1.000
_cell.length_c   1.000
_cell.angle_alpha   90.00
_cell.angle_beta   90.00
_cell.angle_gamma   90.00
#
_symmetry.space_group_name_H-M   'P 1'
#
loop_
_entity.id
_entity.type
_entity.pdbx_description
1 polymer ?
#
loop_
_entity_poly.entity_id
_entity_poly.type
_entity_poly.pdbx_seq_one_letter_code
_entity_poly.pdbx_strand_id
1 'polypeptide(L)'
;MSFISALQVAAGLLNTQAYKRIAIVSADLASRGLNWQDEESSLIFGDGAACAIVEKGDGCSVILACLLETHTDGIDFCEISGGGSRRNIKTGMDENDCLFRMQGKPLFRLASALIEPYLARY
;
A
#
# COMPACT_ATOMS: atom_id res chain seq x y z
N MET A 1 1.41 0.15 -0.56
CA MET A 1 2.23 -0.92 0.09
C MET A 1 2.88 -1.88 -0.90
N SER A 2 2.38 -2.02 -2.12
CA SER A 2 2.90 -2.97 -3.10
C SER A 2 4.39 -2.80 -3.44
N PHE A 3 4.86 -1.56 -3.65
CA PHE A 3 6.26 -1.29 -4.00
C PHE A 3 7.24 -1.71 -2.89
N ILE A 4 6.97 -1.34 -1.63
CA ILE A 4 7.85 -1.67 -0.49
C ILE A 4 7.94 -3.18 -0.28
N SER A 5 6.78 -3.88 -0.34
CA SER A 5 6.75 -5.35 -0.23
C SER A 5 7.49 -6.01 -1.40
N ALA A 6 7.33 -5.48 -2.63
CA ALA A 6 8.05 -5.97 -3.80
C ALA A 6 9.57 -5.77 -3.68
N LEU A 7 10.01 -4.66 -3.08
CA LEU A 7 11.43 -4.40 -2.82
C LEU A 7 12.03 -5.44 -1.86
N GLN A 8 11.32 -5.78 -0.79
CA GLN A 8 11.73 -6.83 0.13
C GLN A 8 11.81 -8.21 -0.54
N VAL A 9 10.81 -8.57 -1.35
CA VAL A 9 10.81 -9.82 -2.12
C VAL A 9 11.97 -9.84 -3.13
N ALA A 10 12.19 -8.74 -3.84
CA ALA A 10 13.30 -8.61 -4.80
C ALA A 10 14.65 -8.80 -4.11
N ALA A 11 14.86 -8.20 -2.94
CA ALA A 11 16.09 -8.38 -2.16
C ALA A 11 16.30 -9.87 -1.80
N GLY A 12 15.26 -10.56 -1.36
CA GLY A 12 15.32 -12.01 -1.10
C GLY A 12 15.68 -12.83 -2.33
N LEU A 13 15.06 -12.54 -3.48
CA LEU A 13 15.32 -13.25 -4.74
C LEU A 13 16.73 -13.00 -5.29
N LEU A 14 17.25 -11.77 -5.17
CA LEU A 14 18.62 -11.46 -5.57
C LEU A 14 19.66 -12.20 -4.72
N ASN A 15 19.36 -12.44 -3.44
CA ASN A 15 20.23 -13.21 -2.55
C ASN A 15 20.33 -14.69 -2.93
N THR A 16 19.34 -15.24 -3.60
CA THR A 16 19.38 -16.64 -4.11
C THR A 16 20.36 -16.81 -5.28
N GLN A 17 20.82 -15.71 -5.89
CA GLN A 17 21.64 -15.68 -7.11
C GLN A 17 20.94 -16.23 -8.38
N ALA A 18 19.66 -16.58 -8.30
CA ALA A 18 18.86 -17.02 -9.44
C ALA A 18 18.60 -15.86 -10.43
N TYR A 19 18.61 -14.64 -9.92
CA TYR A 19 18.38 -13.43 -10.70
C TYR A 19 19.54 -12.45 -10.51
N LYS A 20 19.93 -11.78 -11.58
CA LYS A 20 20.96 -10.72 -11.53
C LYS A 20 20.34 -9.33 -11.42
N ARG A 21 19.13 -9.17 -11.95
CA ARG A 21 18.42 -7.89 -12.03
C ARG A 21 16.92 -8.13 -12.03
N ILE A 22 16.19 -7.32 -11.27
CA ILE A 22 14.74 -7.41 -11.12
C ILE A 22 14.14 -6.02 -11.38
N ALA A 23 13.13 -5.95 -12.24
CA ALA A 23 12.32 -4.74 -12.43
C ALA A 23 11.12 -4.80 -11.51
N ILE A 24 10.92 -3.75 -10.70
CA ILE A 24 9.73 -3.54 -9.88
C ILE A 24 8.93 -2.43 -10.56
N VAL A 25 7.71 -2.73 -10.97
CA VAL A 25 6.78 -1.76 -11.56
C VAL A 25 5.59 -1.60 -10.64
N SER A 26 5.29 -0.38 -10.24
CA SER A 26 4.09 -0.04 -9.48
C SER A 26 3.31 1.02 -10.25
N ALA A 27 2.01 0.80 -10.41
CA ALA A 27 1.10 1.72 -11.07
C ALA A 27 -0.23 1.74 -10.31
N ASP A 28 -0.63 2.91 -9.89
CA ASP A 28 -1.86 3.14 -9.15
C ASP A 28 -2.73 4.16 -9.89
N LEU A 29 -3.98 3.80 -10.16
CA LEU A 29 -4.99 4.62 -10.81
C LEU A 29 -6.10 4.93 -9.81
N ALA A 30 -5.75 5.69 -8.78
CA ALA A 30 -6.62 6.01 -7.65
C ALA A 30 -7.87 6.81 -8.09
N SER A 31 -7.72 7.68 -9.09
CA SER A 31 -8.81 8.54 -9.60
C SER A 31 -10.08 7.77 -9.98
N ARG A 32 -9.94 6.50 -10.37
CA ARG A 32 -11.06 5.63 -10.75
C ARG A 32 -11.95 5.21 -9.58
N GLY A 33 -11.39 5.13 -8.37
CA GLY A 33 -12.10 4.66 -7.19
C GLY A 33 -12.32 5.74 -6.13
N LEU A 34 -11.94 6.99 -6.37
CA LEU A 34 -12.13 8.07 -5.40
C LEU A 34 -13.57 8.58 -5.40
N ASN A 35 -14.10 8.84 -4.23
CA ASN A 35 -15.32 9.60 -4.06
C ASN A 35 -14.99 11.10 -4.11
N TRP A 36 -15.18 11.74 -5.27
CA TRP A 36 -14.87 13.16 -5.47
C TRP A 36 -15.75 14.13 -4.66
N GLN A 37 -16.80 13.62 -4.02
CA GLN A 37 -17.67 14.41 -3.12
C GLN A 37 -17.20 14.29 -1.66
N ASP A 38 -16.23 13.45 -1.36
CA ASP A 38 -15.64 13.27 -0.03
C ASP A 38 -14.23 13.86 0.00
N GLU A 39 -14.10 15.06 0.58
CA GLU A 39 -12.84 15.78 0.68
C GLU A 39 -11.79 15.05 1.53
N GLU A 40 -12.20 14.25 2.53
CA GLU A 40 -11.26 13.50 3.38
C GLU A 40 -10.47 12.48 2.59
N SER A 41 -11.09 11.83 1.60
CA SER A 41 -10.46 10.75 0.83
C SER A 41 -9.94 11.20 -0.54
N SER A 42 -10.60 12.17 -1.20
CA SER A 42 -10.27 12.52 -2.59
C SER A 42 -9.00 13.36 -2.73
N LEU A 43 -8.66 14.18 -1.73
CA LEU A 43 -7.56 15.15 -1.82
C LEU A 43 -6.16 14.55 -1.55
N ILE A 44 -6.08 13.32 -1.06
CA ILE A 44 -4.81 12.73 -0.62
C ILE A 44 -4.23 11.69 -1.59
N PHE A 45 -4.98 11.32 -2.63
CA PHE A 45 -4.54 10.33 -3.61
C PHE A 45 -4.46 10.93 -5.01
N GLY A 46 -3.56 10.39 -5.82
CA GLY A 46 -3.42 10.70 -7.23
C GLY A 46 -2.99 9.47 -8.03
N ASP A 47 -3.08 9.62 -9.34
CA ASP A 47 -2.61 8.59 -10.26
C ASP A 47 -1.10 8.68 -10.42
N GLY A 48 -0.43 7.54 -10.50
CA GLY A 48 1.00 7.50 -10.70
C GLY A 48 1.51 6.13 -11.09
N ALA A 49 2.66 6.13 -11.73
CA ALA A 49 3.40 4.91 -12.03
C ALA A 49 4.90 5.16 -11.89
N ALA A 50 5.60 4.15 -11.40
CA ALA A 50 7.05 4.18 -11.25
C ALA A 50 7.65 2.80 -11.52
N CYS A 51 8.90 2.79 -11.97
CA CYS A 51 9.68 1.58 -12.14
C CYS A 51 11.03 1.74 -11.45
N ALA A 52 11.46 0.70 -10.76
CA ALA A 52 12.81 0.61 -10.20
C ALA A 52 13.49 -0.66 -10.69
N ILE A 53 14.75 -0.55 -11.11
CA ILE A 53 15.59 -1.70 -11.41
C ILE A 53 16.47 -1.96 -10.18
N VAL A 54 16.39 -3.17 -9.66
CA VAL A 54 17.13 -3.61 -8.48
C VAL A 54 18.10 -4.69 -8.89
N GLU A 55 19.36 -4.55 -8.48
CA GLU A 55 20.41 -5.53 -8.69
C GLU A 55 21.27 -5.66 -7.43
N LYS A 56 22.09 -6.70 -7.37
CA LYS A 56 23.04 -6.84 -6.27
C LYS A 56 24.10 -5.75 -6.39
N GLY A 57 24.13 -4.86 -5.40
CA GLY A 57 25.03 -3.72 -5.39
C GLY A 57 26.50 -4.08 -5.06
N ASP A 58 27.33 -3.11 -5.25
CA ASP A 58 28.76 -3.11 -4.89
C ASP A 58 29.02 -2.76 -3.40
N GLY A 59 27.96 -2.56 -2.63
CA GLY A 59 28.02 -2.15 -1.23
C GLY A 59 27.85 -0.65 -0.99
N CYS A 60 27.80 0.18 -2.02
CA CYS A 60 27.62 1.64 -1.88
C CYS A 60 26.15 2.02 -1.67
N SER A 61 25.21 1.23 -2.22
CA SER A 61 23.76 1.43 -2.09
C SER A 61 23.12 0.16 -1.56
N VAL A 62 22.69 0.18 -0.29
CA VAL A 62 22.18 -1.00 0.40
C VAL A 62 20.86 -0.72 1.13
N ILE A 63 20.06 -1.76 1.31
CA ILE A 63 18.92 -1.74 2.24
C ILE A 63 19.48 -2.08 3.61
N LEU A 64 19.55 -1.09 4.50
CA LEU A 64 20.10 -1.27 5.84
C LEU A 64 19.16 -2.08 6.74
N ALA A 65 17.86 -1.79 6.65
CA ALA A 65 16.84 -2.49 7.43
C ALA A 65 15.51 -2.51 6.68
N CYS A 66 14.68 -3.49 6.93
CA CYS A 66 13.33 -3.58 6.42
C CYS A 66 12.44 -4.18 7.51
N LEU A 67 11.49 -3.39 7.99
CA LEU A 67 10.51 -3.80 8.99
C LEU A 67 9.10 -3.57 8.42
N LEU A 68 8.28 -4.62 8.38
CA LEU A 68 6.88 -4.56 7.97
C LEU A 68 6.02 -5.10 9.09
N GLU A 69 5.01 -4.34 9.47
CA GLU A 69 4.04 -4.73 10.50
C GLU A 69 2.62 -4.57 9.98
N THR A 70 1.72 -5.34 10.55
CA THR A 70 0.29 -5.26 10.26
C THR A 70 -0.45 -5.00 11.55
N HIS A 71 -1.20 -3.91 11.59
CA HIS A 71 -2.06 -3.53 12.69
C HIS A 71 -3.52 -3.65 12.26
N THR A 72 -4.25 -4.56 12.89
CA THR A 72 -5.63 -4.89 12.50
C THR A 72 -6.70 -4.00 13.13
N ASP A 73 -6.33 -3.18 14.12
CA ASP A 73 -7.25 -2.29 14.83
C ASP A 73 -7.92 -1.23 13.93
N GLY A 74 -7.29 -0.94 12.77
CA GLY A 74 -7.79 -0.01 11.77
C GLY A 74 -8.32 -0.66 10.49
N ILE A 75 -8.67 -1.95 10.51
CA ILE A 75 -9.04 -2.71 9.30
C ILE A 75 -10.21 -2.07 8.52
N ASP A 76 -11.16 -1.47 9.24
CA ASP A 76 -12.36 -0.86 8.65
C ASP A 76 -12.21 0.66 8.43
N PHE A 77 -11.03 1.26 8.69
CA PHE A 77 -10.84 2.70 8.53
C PHE A 77 -10.63 3.13 7.07
N CYS A 78 -10.22 2.21 6.21
CA CYS A 78 -10.04 2.44 4.79
C CYS A 78 -10.56 1.23 4.02
N GLU A 79 -11.57 1.42 3.17
CA GLU A 79 -12.13 0.31 2.39
C GLU A 79 -12.72 0.75 1.05
N ILE A 80 -12.77 -0.19 0.12
CA ILE A 80 -13.72 -0.24 -0.98
C ILE A 80 -14.63 -1.42 -0.67
N SER A 81 -15.89 -1.17 -0.33
CA SER A 81 -16.79 -2.22 0.18
C SER A 81 -17.27 -3.18 -0.89
N GLY A 82 -17.26 -2.74 -2.17
CA GLY A 82 -17.69 -3.55 -3.30
C GLY A 82 -16.67 -4.59 -3.73
N GLY A 83 -17.15 -5.71 -4.21
CA GLY A 83 -16.36 -6.81 -4.74
C GLY A 83 -16.28 -8.03 -3.82
N GLY A 84 -15.48 -9.00 -4.26
CA GLY A 84 -15.30 -10.25 -3.54
C GLY A 84 -16.60 -11.06 -3.33
N SER A 85 -16.58 -11.92 -2.33
CA SER A 85 -17.75 -12.74 -1.98
C SER A 85 -18.72 -12.03 -1.04
N ARG A 86 -18.28 -10.99 -0.30
CA ARG A 86 -19.07 -10.29 0.70
C ARG A 86 -20.12 -9.37 0.06
N ARG A 87 -19.72 -8.58 -0.94
CA ARG A 87 -20.59 -7.61 -1.60
C ARG A 87 -20.32 -7.56 -3.10
N ASN A 88 -21.14 -8.24 -3.85
CA ASN A 88 -21.04 -8.34 -5.30
C ASN A 88 -22.38 -8.02 -5.96
N ILE A 89 -22.43 -8.01 -7.29
CA ILE A 89 -23.65 -7.68 -8.07
C ILE A 89 -24.84 -8.53 -7.63
N LYS A 90 -24.64 -9.82 -7.34
CA LYS A 90 -25.72 -10.73 -6.91
C LYS A 90 -26.22 -10.43 -5.49
N THR A 91 -25.39 -9.80 -4.65
CA THR A 91 -25.73 -9.42 -3.26
C THR A 91 -26.13 -7.96 -3.13
N GLY A 92 -26.42 -7.27 -4.23
CA GLY A 92 -26.93 -5.90 -4.22
C GLY A 92 -25.84 -4.83 -4.15
N MET A 93 -24.65 -5.08 -4.74
CA MET A 93 -23.62 -4.06 -4.92
C MET A 93 -24.08 -2.96 -5.84
N ASP A 94 -23.87 -1.71 -5.47
CA ASP A 94 -24.10 -0.53 -6.29
C ASP A 94 -22.79 0.23 -6.62
N GLU A 95 -22.88 1.32 -7.38
CA GLU A 95 -21.71 2.10 -7.79
C GLU A 95 -20.98 2.75 -6.61
N ASN A 96 -21.69 3.12 -5.56
CA ASN A 96 -21.09 3.73 -4.37
C ASN A 96 -20.25 2.75 -3.58
N ASP A 97 -20.52 1.46 -3.69
CA ASP A 97 -19.71 0.42 -3.07
C ASP A 97 -18.33 0.29 -3.72
N CYS A 98 -18.17 0.76 -4.96
CA CYS A 98 -16.90 0.79 -5.68
C CYS A 98 -16.04 2.00 -5.33
N LEU A 99 -16.53 2.92 -4.52
CA LEU A 99 -15.80 4.11 -4.11
C LEU A 99 -15.00 3.86 -2.83
N PHE A 100 -13.80 4.40 -2.80
CA PHE A 100 -12.95 4.39 -1.62
C PHE A 100 -13.56 5.25 -0.52
N ARG A 101 -13.57 4.71 0.69
CA ARG A 101 -14.02 5.38 1.91
C ARG A 101 -12.91 5.38 2.93
N MET A 102 -12.78 6.50 3.63
CA MET A 102 -11.78 6.66 4.67
C MET A 102 -12.38 7.33 5.91
N GLN A 103 -12.03 6.80 7.07
CA GLN A 103 -12.27 7.43 8.36
C GLN A 103 -10.98 8.15 8.80
N GLY A 104 -10.73 9.33 8.27
CA GLY A 104 -9.44 10.02 8.38
C GLY A 104 -9.01 10.29 9.82
N LYS A 105 -9.91 10.76 10.69
CA LYS A 105 -9.59 11.06 12.09
C LYS A 105 -9.20 9.83 12.92
N PRO A 106 -9.97 8.73 12.92
CA PRO A 106 -9.55 7.48 13.58
C PRO A 106 -8.25 6.93 13.02
N LEU A 107 -8.09 6.91 11.70
CA LEU A 107 -6.87 6.45 11.03
C LEU A 107 -5.66 7.26 11.47
N PHE A 108 -5.75 8.60 11.46
CA PHE A 108 -4.67 9.47 11.90
C PHE A 108 -4.27 9.24 13.36
N ARG A 109 -5.24 9.07 14.26
CA ARG A 109 -4.97 8.79 15.68
C ARG A 109 -4.24 7.46 15.86
N LEU A 110 -4.69 6.42 15.18
CA LEU A 110 -4.04 5.11 15.21
C LEU A 110 -2.60 5.20 14.67
N ALA A 111 -2.41 5.77 13.48
CA ALA A 111 -1.11 5.93 12.87
C ALA A 111 -0.16 6.73 13.75
N SER A 112 -0.62 7.85 14.34
CA SER A 112 0.20 8.69 15.21
C SER A 112 0.65 7.96 16.48
N ALA A 113 -0.20 7.10 17.05
CA ALA A 113 0.16 6.32 18.22
C ALA A 113 1.17 5.20 17.92
N LEU A 114 1.20 4.71 16.69
CA LEU A 114 2.05 3.59 16.28
C LEU A 114 3.41 4.02 15.73
N ILE A 115 3.50 5.20 15.11
CA ILE A 115 4.69 5.58 14.34
C ILE A 115 5.93 5.79 15.22
N GLU A 116 5.78 6.42 16.39
CA GLU A 116 6.90 6.68 17.28
C GLU A 116 7.55 5.39 17.82
N PRO A 117 6.80 4.45 18.44
CA PRO A 117 7.38 3.19 18.89
C PRO A 117 7.86 2.30 17.73
N TYR A 118 7.28 2.47 16.54
CA TYR A 118 7.75 1.76 15.35
C TYR A 118 9.13 2.27 14.93
N LEU A 119 9.31 3.59 14.81
CA LEU A 119 10.58 4.20 14.42
C LEU A 119 11.69 4.02 15.48
N ALA A 120 11.35 3.93 16.77
CA ALA A 120 12.31 3.71 17.84
C ALA A 120 13.02 2.33 17.79
N ARG A 121 12.57 1.44 16.89
CA ARG A 121 13.19 0.11 16.69
C ARG A 121 14.26 0.09 15.60
N TYR A 122 14.49 1.21 14.91
CA TYR A 122 15.58 1.43 13.98
C TYR A 122 16.70 2.20 14.66
#